data_80ba5dcd4c0138d171d8bf11f738a1e2
#
_entry.id   80ba5dcd4c0138d171d8bf11f738a1e2
#
_cell.length_a   1.000
_cell.length_b   1.000
_cell.length_c   1.000
_cell.angle_alpha   90.00
_cell.angle_beta   90.00
_cell.angle_gamma   90.00
#
_symmetry.space_group_name_H-M   'P 1'
#
loop_
_entity.id
_entity.type
_entity.pdbx_description
1 polymer ?
#
loop_
_entity_poly.entity_id
_entity_poly.type
_entity_poly.pdbx_seq_one_letter_code
_entity_poly.pdbx_strand_id
1 'polypeptide(L)'
;MNRRMPPLNALKAFEAAARLLSFTAASAELNVTQAAISHQVRTLETYLGLALFNRAHQRLSPTNAGKSYLPMLTKSFDLIRQGYKEIITDRKSFRLNIKAPSSFSVQWLLPRIANYQQQHPSIDVHLSAQDNDINFFPEAFDIEIQYFLEPCTNSHSTLLFAEEIFPVCSPELLAGPQPLLQPSDLAKHRLLHINFYPEDWAMWLDHAGVSHINADVGHRFDQSMLTLKAAKHGAGIALGRSPIVNHKLANGSLVEPFNIRLPSQGGYWLTTKSDLTTCPHVADFKDWLLQECDADESTGTSSPN
;
A
#
# COMPACT_ATOMS: atom_id res chain seq x y z
N MET A 1 -28.79 17.17 3.25
CA MET A 1 -28.66 15.93 4.03
C MET A 1 -28.78 16.22 5.50
N ASN A 2 -29.73 15.61 6.18
CA ASN A 2 -29.98 15.86 7.61
C ASN A 2 -28.89 15.11 8.43
N ARG A 3 -27.87 15.81 8.95
CA ARG A 3 -26.75 15.25 9.73
C ARG A 3 -27.18 14.95 11.18
N ARG A 4 -28.26 14.21 11.39
CA ARG A 4 -28.62 13.75 12.74
C ARG A 4 -27.69 12.60 13.13
N MET A 5 -26.68 12.90 13.94
CA MET A 5 -25.83 11.91 14.59
C MET A 5 -26.47 11.40 15.89
N PRO A 6 -26.25 10.14 16.25
CA PRO A 6 -26.57 9.66 17.58
C PRO A 6 -25.83 10.46 18.66
N PRO A 7 -26.35 10.53 19.92
CA PRO A 7 -25.68 11.27 20.97
C PRO A 7 -24.27 10.77 21.23
N LEU A 8 -23.28 11.64 21.21
CA LEU A 8 -21.84 11.28 21.28
C LEU A 8 -21.50 10.50 22.56
N ASN A 9 -22.09 10.85 23.70
CA ASN A 9 -21.87 10.13 24.95
C ASN A 9 -22.44 8.70 24.90
N ALA A 10 -23.53 8.50 24.19
CA ALA A 10 -24.11 7.18 23.97
C ALA A 10 -23.23 6.30 23.08
N LEU A 11 -22.62 6.89 22.03
CA LEU A 11 -21.64 6.21 21.18
C LEU A 11 -20.38 5.81 21.98
N LYS A 12 -19.83 6.73 22.80
CA LYS A 12 -18.66 6.45 23.66
C LYS A 12 -18.96 5.32 24.67
N ALA A 13 -20.11 5.38 25.32
CA ALA A 13 -20.51 4.34 26.28
C ALA A 13 -20.67 2.96 25.65
N PHE A 14 -21.27 2.90 24.47
CA PHE A 14 -21.39 1.66 23.72
C PHE A 14 -20.03 1.12 23.27
N GLU A 15 -19.17 1.95 22.68
CA GLU A 15 -17.84 1.54 22.21
C GLU A 15 -17.02 0.94 23.34
N ALA A 16 -16.90 1.65 24.47
CA ALA A 16 -16.15 1.19 25.64
C ALA A 16 -16.73 -0.12 26.22
N ALA A 17 -18.05 -0.21 26.36
CA ALA A 17 -18.71 -1.40 26.89
C ALA A 17 -18.58 -2.61 25.97
N ALA A 18 -18.63 -2.40 24.65
CA ALA A 18 -18.52 -3.47 23.66
C ALA A 18 -17.08 -3.97 23.50
N ARG A 19 -16.10 -3.08 23.51
CA ARG A 19 -14.68 -3.41 23.44
C ARG A 19 -14.19 -4.14 24.69
N LEU A 20 -14.59 -3.67 25.86
CA LEU A 20 -14.20 -4.26 27.16
C LEU A 20 -15.09 -5.44 27.59
N LEU A 21 -16.19 -5.68 26.89
CA LEU A 21 -17.21 -6.68 27.25
C LEU A 21 -17.70 -6.56 28.70
N SER A 22 -17.70 -5.34 29.26
CA SER A 22 -18.02 -5.04 30.67
C SER A 22 -18.52 -3.61 30.85
N PHE A 23 -19.70 -3.45 31.39
CA PHE A 23 -20.19 -2.13 31.80
C PHE A 23 -19.41 -1.53 32.98
N THR A 24 -18.89 -2.36 33.88
CA THR A 24 -18.07 -1.93 35.02
C THR A 24 -16.70 -1.42 34.53
N ALA A 25 -16.04 -2.14 33.64
CA ALA A 25 -14.77 -1.69 33.06
C ALA A 25 -14.95 -0.41 32.23
N ALA A 26 -16.03 -0.33 31.43
CA ALA A 26 -16.36 0.88 30.68
C ALA A 26 -16.64 2.09 31.58
N SER A 27 -17.29 1.87 32.73
CA SER A 27 -17.56 2.96 33.69
C SER A 27 -16.27 3.49 34.31
N ALA A 28 -15.31 2.61 34.62
CA ALA A 28 -13.99 2.99 35.10
C ALA A 28 -13.19 3.78 34.05
N GLU A 29 -13.18 3.30 32.78
CA GLU A 29 -12.48 3.97 31.68
C GLU A 29 -13.02 5.39 31.40
N LEU A 30 -14.36 5.52 31.42
CA LEU A 30 -15.03 6.80 31.12
C LEU A 30 -15.26 7.72 32.34
N ASN A 31 -14.80 7.30 33.54
CA ASN A 31 -14.97 8.02 34.80
C ASN A 31 -16.44 8.39 35.11
N VAL A 32 -17.34 7.41 34.92
CA VAL A 32 -18.79 7.57 35.21
C VAL A 32 -19.31 6.33 35.96
N THR A 33 -20.57 6.38 36.42
CA THR A 33 -21.17 5.21 37.04
C THR A 33 -21.59 4.15 36.06
N GLN A 34 -21.63 2.87 36.46
CA GLN A 34 -22.13 1.79 35.63
C GLN A 34 -23.59 2.01 35.19
N ALA A 35 -24.41 2.61 36.04
CA ALA A 35 -25.79 3.00 35.70
C ALA A 35 -25.83 4.04 34.57
N ALA A 36 -24.89 5.01 34.56
CA ALA A 36 -24.78 5.96 33.46
C ALA A 36 -24.40 5.30 32.14
N ILE A 37 -23.45 4.35 32.14
CA ILE A 37 -23.12 3.56 30.93
C ILE A 37 -24.35 2.81 30.43
N SER A 38 -25.06 2.10 31.31
CA SER A 38 -26.27 1.35 30.95
C SER A 38 -27.36 2.24 30.37
N HIS A 39 -27.55 3.43 30.95
CA HIS A 39 -28.49 4.43 30.44
C HIS A 39 -28.11 4.92 29.05
N GLN A 40 -26.84 5.30 28.85
CA GLN A 40 -26.36 5.80 27.57
C GLN A 40 -26.46 4.72 26.46
N VAL A 41 -26.14 3.47 26.76
CA VAL A 41 -26.32 2.35 25.81
C VAL A 41 -27.80 2.19 25.43
N ARG A 42 -28.72 2.23 26.40
CA ARG A 42 -30.16 2.19 26.08
C ARG A 42 -30.62 3.36 25.23
N THR A 43 -30.10 4.55 25.49
CA THR A 43 -30.38 5.75 24.69
C THR A 43 -29.95 5.53 23.25
N LEU A 44 -28.77 4.92 23.01
CA LEU A 44 -28.29 4.59 21.66
C LEU A 44 -29.18 3.53 20.99
N GLU A 45 -29.51 2.46 21.71
CA GLU A 45 -30.39 1.39 21.20
C GLU A 45 -31.78 1.94 20.81
N THR A 46 -32.34 2.82 21.63
CA THR A 46 -33.61 3.51 21.35
C THR A 46 -33.50 4.41 20.10
N TYR A 47 -32.40 5.17 19.98
CA TYR A 47 -32.15 6.04 18.83
C TYR A 47 -32.04 5.25 17.52
N LEU A 48 -31.35 4.08 17.55
CA LEU A 48 -31.14 3.23 16.41
C LEU A 48 -32.35 2.30 16.12
N GLY A 49 -33.25 2.13 17.06
CA GLY A 49 -34.38 1.21 16.96
C GLY A 49 -34.01 -0.26 17.01
N LEU A 50 -32.81 -0.61 17.53
CA LEU A 50 -32.32 -1.98 17.58
C LEU A 50 -31.42 -2.21 18.81
N ALA A 51 -31.33 -3.48 19.28
CA ALA A 51 -30.48 -3.86 20.39
C ALA A 51 -29.02 -4.04 19.91
N LEU A 52 -28.09 -3.50 20.67
CA LEU A 52 -26.65 -3.62 20.43
C LEU A 52 -26.00 -4.69 21.33
N PHE A 53 -26.65 -5.04 22.44
CA PHE A 53 -26.23 -6.11 23.35
C PHE A 53 -27.31 -7.18 23.53
N ASN A 54 -26.87 -8.43 23.72
CA ASN A 54 -27.74 -9.54 24.09
C ASN A 54 -28.05 -9.46 25.59
N ARG A 55 -29.35 -9.50 25.93
CA ARG A 55 -29.83 -9.43 27.33
C ARG A 55 -29.99 -10.78 28.00
N ALA A 56 -29.84 -11.89 27.21
CA ALA A 56 -30.23 -13.24 27.66
C ALA A 56 -29.13 -14.04 28.38
N HIS A 57 -27.93 -13.52 28.57
CA HIS A 57 -26.79 -14.26 29.13
C HIS A 57 -26.14 -13.52 30.31
N GLN A 58 -25.55 -14.28 31.25
CA GLN A 58 -24.79 -13.77 32.41
C GLN A 58 -23.54 -12.95 31.98
N ARG A 59 -23.15 -13.02 30.70
CA ARG A 59 -22.01 -12.27 30.15
C ARG A 59 -22.48 -11.28 29.12
N LEU A 60 -21.96 -10.06 29.20
CA LEU A 60 -22.22 -9.02 28.21
C LEU A 60 -21.65 -9.44 26.86
N SER A 61 -22.49 -9.51 25.83
CA SER A 61 -22.07 -9.83 24.47
C SER A 61 -22.78 -8.93 23.44
N PRO A 62 -22.06 -8.38 22.46
CA PRO A 62 -22.67 -7.61 21.39
C PRO A 62 -23.55 -8.47 20.49
N THR A 63 -24.66 -7.92 19.99
CA THR A 63 -25.46 -8.50 18.90
C THR A 63 -24.68 -8.44 17.58
N ASN A 64 -25.21 -9.02 16.50
CA ASN A 64 -24.61 -8.88 15.17
C ASN A 64 -24.51 -7.40 14.74
N ALA A 65 -25.53 -6.59 15.03
CA ALA A 65 -25.50 -5.15 14.79
C ALA A 65 -24.39 -4.47 15.62
N GLY A 66 -24.24 -4.83 16.91
CA GLY A 66 -23.18 -4.31 17.75
C GLY A 66 -21.78 -4.68 17.25
N LYS A 67 -21.59 -5.94 16.81
CA LYS A 67 -20.31 -6.42 16.24
C LYS A 67 -19.93 -5.69 14.95
N SER A 68 -20.90 -5.38 14.09
CA SER A 68 -20.68 -4.63 12.86
C SER A 68 -20.39 -3.15 13.11
N TYR A 69 -21.03 -2.57 14.14
CA TYR A 69 -20.91 -1.13 14.43
C TYR A 69 -19.65 -0.77 15.22
N LEU A 70 -19.20 -1.65 16.12
CA LEU A 70 -18.05 -1.44 16.99
C LEU A 70 -16.76 -1.03 16.24
N PRO A 71 -16.28 -1.73 15.21
CA PRO A 71 -15.04 -1.37 14.53
C PRO A 71 -15.08 0.05 13.93
N MET A 72 -16.23 0.45 13.39
CA MET A 72 -16.41 1.79 12.82
C MET A 72 -16.32 2.89 13.89
N LEU A 73 -16.93 2.66 15.06
CA LEU A 73 -16.88 3.63 16.17
C LEU A 73 -15.49 3.72 16.77
N THR A 74 -14.83 2.59 17.00
CA THR A 74 -13.45 2.57 17.52
C THR A 74 -12.53 3.39 16.61
N LYS A 75 -12.58 3.12 15.29
CA LYS A 75 -11.78 3.87 14.31
C LYS A 75 -12.13 5.37 14.31
N SER A 76 -13.41 5.72 14.39
CA SER A 76 -13.83 7.14 14.45
C SER A 76 -13.31 7.86 15.67
N PHE A 77 -13.33 7.23 16.85
CA PHE A 77 -12.77 7.80 18.07
C PHE A 77 -11.23 7.86 18.04
N ASP A 78 -10.59 6.93 17.37
CA ASP A 78 -9.14 6.98 17.15
C ASP A 78 -8.75 8.18 16.28
N LEU A 79 -9.51 8.48 15.22
CA LEU A 79 -9.32 9.66 14.37
C LEU A 79 -9.52 10.97 15.18
N ILE A 80 -10.53 11.04 16.05
CA ILE A 80 -10.74 12.21 16.93
C ILE A 80 -9.54 12.38 17.88
N ARG A 81 -9.03 11.28 18.46
CA ARG A 81 -7.83 11.28 19.32
C ARG A 81 -6.58 11.72 18.57
N GLN A 82 -6.45 11.26 17.33
CA GLN A 82 -5.34 11.66 16.46
C GLN A 82 -5.37 13.15 16.19
N GLY A 83 -6.51 13.71 15.76
CA GLY A 83 -6.64 15.15 15.54
C GLY A 83 -6.36 15.99 16.79
N TYR A 84 -6.78 15.50 17.99
CA TYR A 84 -6.43 16.14 19.25
C TYR A 84 -4.91 16.14 19.52
N LYS A 85 -4.23 15.00 19.26
CA LYS A 85 -2.76 14.92 19.39
C LYS A 85 -2.06 15.87 18.43
N GLU A 86 -2.52 15.97 17.19
CA GLU A 86 -1.96 16.88 16.18
C GLU A 86 -2.05 18.36 16.59
N ILE A 87 -3.13 18.75 17.30
CA ILE A 87 -3.30 20.12 17.77
C ILE A 87 -2.39 20.42 18.98
N ILE A 88 -2.16 19.42 19.87
CA ILE A 88 -1.42 19.62 21.13
C ILE A 88 0.07 19.36 20.98
N THR A 89 0.48 18.44 20.07
CA THR A 89 1.89 18.17 19.85
C THR A 89 2.53 19.40 19.22
N ASP A 90 3.40 20.00 19.99
CA ASP A 90 4.10 21.26 19.70
C ASP A 90 4.66 21.23 18.26
N ARG A 91 4.44 22.30 17.50
CA ARG A 91 4.65 22.51 16.07
C ARG A 91 6.11 22.36 15.58
N LYS A 92 6.90 21.43 16.10
CA LYS A 92 8.31 21.25 15.71
C LYS A 92 8.54 20.19 14.65
N SER A 93 7.57 19.31 14.38
CA SER A 93 7.66 18.35 13.31
C SER A 93 6.43 18.43 12.41
N PHE A 94 6.65 18.52 11.11
CA PHE A 94 5.60 18.40 10.11
C PHE A 94 5.40 16.92 9.79
N ARG A 95 4.16 16.46 9.85
CA ARG A 95 3.85 15.08 9.42
C ARG A 95 3.55 15.07 7.95
N LEU A 96 4.18 14.14 7.23
CA LEU A 96 3.95 13.88 5.82
C LEU A 96 3.37 12.47 5.66
N ASN A 97 2.09 12.39 5.31
CA ASN A 97 1.37 11.13 5.14
C ASN A 97 1.43 10.72 3.67
N ILE A 98 2.10 9.61 3.38
CA ILE A 98 2.29 9.08 2.03
C ILE A 98 1.56 7.75 1.92
N LYS A 99 0.76 7.58 0.87
CA LYS A 99 0.20 6.29 0.45
C LYS A 99 0.89 5.85 -0.83
N ALA A 100 1.33 4.60 -0.90
CA ALA A 100 1.96 4.06 -2.08
C ALA A 100 1.73 2.55 -2.20
N PRO A 101 1.83 1.94 -3.40
CA PRO A 101 1.80 0.50 -3.58
C PRO A 101 2.92 -0.20 -2.79
N SER A 102 2.65 -1.38 -2.26
CA SER A 102 3.57 -2.12 -1.39
C SER A 102 4.91 -2.40 -2.08
N SER A 103 4.90 -2.79 -3.34
CA SER A 103 6.12 -3.07 -4.12
C SER A 103 6.97 -1.82 -4.30
N PHE A 104 6.36 -0.69 -4.65
CA PHE A 104 7.02 0.60 -4.77
C PHE A 104 7.60 1.04 -3.43
N SER A 105 6.78 1.00 -2.38
CA SER A 105 7.19 1.39 -1.02
C SER A 105 8.45 0.65 -0.57
N VAL A 106 8.44 -0.69 -0.66
CA VAL A 106 9.52 -1.51 -0.09
C VAL A 106 10.79 -1.50 -0.98
N GLN A 107 10.62 -1.51 -2.30
CA GLN A 107 11.76 -1.74 -3.19
C GLN A 107 12.37 -0.44 -3.71
N TRP A 108 11.58 0.61 -3.83
CA TRP A 108 12.06 1.87 -4.39
C TRP A 108 12.11 3.02 -3.37
N LEU A 109 11.04 3.25 -2.62
CA LEU A 109 10.92 4.42 -1.75
C LEU A 109 11.68 4.27 -0.43
N LEU A 110 11.51 3.17 0.30
CA LEU A 110 12.14 2.96 1.62
C LEU A 110 13.67 3.08 1.60
N PRO A 111 14.41 2.53 0.61
CA PRO A 111 15.85 2.71 0.55
C PRO A 111 16.31 4.17 0.46
N ARG A 112 15.43 5.08 -0.02
CA ARG A 112 15.71 6.49 -0.27
C ARG A 112 15.22 7.41 0.86
N ILE A 113 14.15 7.01 1.56
CA ILE A 113 13.55 7.82 2.65
C ILE A 113 14.56 8.17 3.74
N ALA A 114 15.49 7.28 4.07
CA ALA A 114 16.50 7.56 5.08
C ALA A 114 17.37 8.78 4.73
N ASN A 115 17.72 8.94 3.45
CA ASN A 115 18.46 10.09 2.95
C ASN A 115 17.62 11.38 3.01
N TYR A 116 16.35 11.28 2.61
CA TYR A 116 15.40 12.40 2.73
C TYR A 116 15.26 12.90 4.18
N GLN A 117 15.08 11.98 5.13
CA GLN A 117 14.94 12.35 6.55
C GLN A 117 16.20 12.98 7.15
N GLN A 118 17.40 12.61 6.67
CA GLN A 118 18.65 13.27 7.10
C GLN A 118 18.70 14.74 6.64
N GLN A 119 18.18 15.03 5.45
CA GLN A 119 18.12 16.40 4.92
C GLN A 119 16.98 17.22 5.52
N HIS A 120 15.90 16.55 5.92
CA HIS A 120 14.67 17.17 6.46
C HIS A 120 14.29 16.61 7.85
N PRO A 121 15.10 16.82 8.90
CA PRO A 121 14.92 16.20 10.23
C PRO A 121 13.65 16.68 10.95
N SER A 122 13.03 17.77 10.50
CA SER A 122 11.77 18.29 11.03
C SER A 122 10.53 17.64 10.41
N ILE A 123 10.70 16.76 9.39
CA ILE A 123 9.59 16.10 8.72
C ILE A 123 9.47 14.66 9.22
N ASP A 124 8.32 14.31 9.77
CA ASP A 124 7.98 12.96 10.23
C ASP A 124 7.19 12.23 9.12
N VAL A 125 7.84 11.28 8.45
CA VAL A 125 7.26 10.57 7.30
C VAL A 125 6.45 9.37 7.77
N HIS A 126 5.16 9.37 7.43
CA HIS A 126 4.23 8.28 7.65
C HIS A 126 3.89 7.60 6.32
N LEU A 127 4.43 6.41 6.08
CA LEU A 127 4.22 5.65 4.85
C LEU A 127 3.20 4.53 5.07
N SER A 128 2.10 4.58 4.31
CA SER A 128 1.10 3.51 4.23
C SER A 128 1.26 2.74 2.92
N ALA A 129 1.70 1.48 3.04
CA ALA A 129 1.83 0.59 1.89
C ALA A 129 0.53 -0.20 1.67
N GLN A 130 -0.20 0.09 0.59
CA GLN A 130 -1.49 -0.53 0.30
C GLN A 130 -1.63 -0.81 -1.21
N ASP A 131 -2.04 -2.04 -1.54
CA ASP A 131 -2.25 -2.47 -2.94
C ASP A 131 -3.73 -2.44 -3.36
N ASN A 132 -4.66 -2.20 -2.42
CA ASN A 132 -6.11 -2.17 -2.69
C ASN A 132 -6.76 -0.88 -2.22
N ASP A 133 -7.65 -0.34 -3.04
CA ASP A 133 -8.47 0.86 -2.74
C ASP A 133 -9.61 0.61 -1.73
N ILE A 134 -9.56 -0.47 -0.96
CA ILE A 134 -10.56 -0.72 0.09
C ILE A 134 -10.26 0.20 1.28
N ASN A 135 -10.40 1.49 1.05
CA ASN A 135 -10.42 2.49 2.10
C ASN A 135 -11.87 2.69 2.54
N PHE A 136 -12.27 2.00 3.59
CA PHE A 136 -13.55 2.29 4.28
C PHE A 136 -13.57 3.71 4.90
N PHE A 137 -12.42 4.36 5.00
CA PHE A 137 -12.28 5.76 5.39
C PHE A 137 -11.17 6.39 4.55
N PRO A 138 -11.41 7.53 3.91
CA PRO A 138 -10.35 8.29 3.27
C PRO A 138 -9.45 8.83 4.38
N GLU A 139 -8.37 8.13 4.68
CA GLU A 139 -7.27 8.75 5.41
C GLU A 139 -6.81 9.94 4.58
N ALA A 140 -6.57 11.06 5.24
CA ALA A 140 -6.09 12.24 4.55
C ALA A 140 -4.61 12.03 4.26
N PHE A 141 -4.29 11.47 3.08
CA PHE A 141 -2.92 11.44 2.58
C PHE A 141 -2.58 12.80 2.00
N ASP A 142 -1.34 13.24 2.22
CA ASP A 142 -0.80 14.45 1.62
C ASP A 142 -0.31 14.15 0.21
N ILE A 143 0.28 12.96 0.03
CA ILE A 143 0.79 12.43 -1.23
C ILE A 143 0.28 11.01 -1.43
N GLU A 144 -0.24 10.72 -2.61
CA GLU A 144 -0.62 9.39 -3.03
C GLU A 144 0.15 9.00 -4.29
N ILE A 145 0.86 7.87 -4.22
CA ILE A 145 1.51 7.25 -5.37
C ILE A 145 0.63 6.09 -5.78
N GLN A 146 0.26 6.04 -7.05
CA GLN A 146 -0.61 5.02 -7.62
C GLN A 146 0.01 4.44 -8.88
N TYR A 147 -0.27 3.18 -9.14
CA TYR A 147 0.05 2.53 -10.40
C TYR A 147 -1.18 2.51 -11.30
N PHE A 148 -1.06 3.02 -12.51
CA PHE A 148 -2.09 2.97 -13.53
C PHE A 148 -1.61 2.17 -14.73
N LEU A 149 -2.50 1.34 -15.28
CA LEU A 149 -2.23 0.57 -16.52
C LEU A 149 -2.26 1.45 -17.77
N GLU A 150 -2.94 2.58 -17.70
CA GLU A 150 -3.06 3.57 -18.76
C GLU A 150 -2.66 4.96 -18.23
N PRO A 151 -2.26 5.89 -19.10
CA PRO A 151 -1.89 7.24 -18.70
C PRO A 151 -2.98 7.94 -17.89
N CYS A 152 -2.64 8.46 -16.73
CA CYS A 152 -3.56 9.22 -15.89
C CYS A 152 -3.83 10.60 -16.48
N THR A 153 -5.09 10.93 -16.71
CA THR A 153 -5.51 12.23 -17.28
C THR A 153 -5.85 13.28 -16.22
N ASN A 154 -5.65 12.98 -14.93
CA ASN A 154 -5.94 13.91 -13.85
C ASN A 154 -4.91 15.05 -13.83
N SER A 155 -5.38 16.31 -13.81
CA SER A 155 -4.54 17.52 -13.82
C SER A 155 -3.63 17.70 -12.59
N HIS A 156 -3.88 16.95 -11.51
CA HIS A 156 -3.09 16.97 -10.27
C HIS A 156 -2.15 15.76 -10.14
N SER A 157 -2.02 14.97 -11.19
CA SER A 157 -1.15 13.80 -11.23
C SER A 157 0.10 14.10 -12.05
N THR A 158 1.25 13.66 -11.54
CA THR A 158 2.55 13.76 -12.20
C THR A 158 3.08 12.35 -12.43
N LEU A 159 3.47 12.01 -13.66
CA LEU A 159 4.15 10.74 -13.94
C LEU A 159 5.51 10.76 -13.23
N LEU A 160 5.78 9.73 -12.43
CA LEU A 160 7.08 9.55 -11.79
C LEU A 160 8.05 8.83 -12.75
N PHE A 161 7.60 7.73 -13.32
CA PHE A 161 8.34 7.01 -14.36
C PHE A 161 7.42 6.07 -15.14
N ALA A 162 7.77 5.88 -16.41
CA ALA A 162 7.25 4.82 -17.25
C ALA A 162 7.88 3.49 -16.86
N GLU A 163 7.26 2.41 -17.28
CA GLU A 163 7.65 1.07 -16.90
C GLU A 163 8.12 0.26 -18.11
N GLU A 164 9.14 -0.56 -17.94
CA GLU A 164 9.53 -1.59 -18.87
C GLU A 164 9.45 -2.96 -18.20
N ILE A 165 9.04 -3.97 -18.95
CA ILE A 165 8.85 -5.35 -18.48
C ILE A 165 9.88 -6.24 -19.17
N PHE A 166 10.65 -7.01 -18.39
CA PHE A 166 11.67 -7.90 -18.90
C PHE A 166 11.94 -9.07 -17.94
N PRO A 167 12.42 -10.22 -18.43
CA PRO A 167 12.77 -11.38 -17.62
C PRO A 167 13.93 -11.08 -16.66
N VAL A 168 13.81 -11.62 -15.42
CA VAL A 168 14.87 -11.59 -14.42
C VAL A 168 14.95 -12.93 -13.69
N CYS A 169 16.15 -13.33 -13.34
CA CYS A 169 16.40 -14.58 -12.62
C CYS A 169 17.60 -14.46 -11.67
N SER A 170 17.84 -15.49 -10.85
CA SER A 170 19.08 -15.55 -10.07
C SER A 170 20.30 -15.76 -10.99
N PRO A 171 21.49 -15.23 -10.63
CA PRO A 171 22.72 -15.50 -11.37
C PRO A 171 23.05 -16.99 -11.46
N GLU A 172 22.72 -17.77 -10.43
CA GLU A 172 22.94 -19.22 -10.40
C GLU A 172 22.12 -19.98 -11.45
N LEU A 173 20.88 -19.49 -11.72
CA LEU A 173 20.04 -20.07 -12.75
C LEU A 173 20.58 -19.77 -14.15
N LEU A 174 21.14 -18.58 -14.36
CA LEU A 174 21.79 -18.20 -15.62
C LEU A 174 23.02 -19.08 -15.92
N ALA A 175 23.80 -19.40 -14.89
CA ALA A 175 25.02 -20.23 -15.01
C ALA A 175 24.75 -21.74 -14.83
N GLY A 176 23.49 -22.14 -14.66
CA GLY A 176 23.08 -23.52 -14.35
C GLY A 176 23.19 -24.49 -15.52
N PRO A 177 22.78 -25.75 -15.33
CA PRO A 177 22.89 -26.79 -16.33
C PRO A 177 21.99 -26.60 -17.59
N GLN A 178 21.05 -25.70 -17.53
CA GLN A 178 20.19 -25.24 -18.62
C GLN A 178 20.37 -23.75 -18.80
N PRO A 179 21.40 -23.27 -19.47
CA PRO A 179 21.71 -21.84 -19.58
C PRO A 179 20.66 -21.13 -20.40
N LEU A 180 20.41 -19.86 -20.00
CA LEU A 180 19.51 -18.93 -20.67
C LEU A 180 20.32 -18.06 -21.65
N LEU A 181 20.52 -18.55 -22.89
CA LEU A 181 21.30 -17.83 -23.89
C LEU A 181 20.43 -17.04 -24.86
N GLN A 182 19.20 -17.48 -25.05
CA GLN A 182 18.24 -16.89 -25.98
C GLN A 182 16.80 -17.05 -25.44
N PRO A 183 15.83 -16.23 -25.85
CA PRO A 183 14.45 -16.28 -25.33
C PRO A 183 13.78 -17.65 -25.43
N SER A 184 14.06 -18.46 -26.47
CA SER A 184 13.51 -19.81 -26.64
C SER A 184 13.93 -20.77 -25.52
N ASP A 185 15.01 -20.50 -24.78
CA ASP A 185 15.45 -21.32 -23.65
C ASP A 185 14.49 -21.25 -22.47
N LEU A 186 13.64 -20.22 -22.42
CA LEU A 186 12.56 -20.10 -21.41
C LEU A 186 11.65 -21.33 -21.35
N ALA A 187 11.48 -22.05 -22.49
CA ALA A 187 10.71 -23.30 -22.55
C ALA A 187 11.22 -24.39 -21.59
N LYS A 188 12.48 -24.30 -21.15
CA LYS A 188 13.13 -25.27 -20.26
C LYS A 188 13.03 -24.86 -18.79
N HIS A 189 12.49 -23.67 -18.52
CA HIS A 189 12.46 -23.06 -17.18
C HIS A 189 11.03 -22.82 -16.72
N ARG A 190 10.88 -22.67 -15.41
CA ARG A 190 9.60 -22.32 -14.80
C ARG A 190 9.38 -20.83 -14.86
N LEU A 191 8.25 -20.38 -15.41
CA LEU A 191 7.82 -19.00 -15.39
C LEU A 191 7.15 -18.69 -14.07
N LEU A 192 7.38 -17.49 -13.53
CA LEU A 192 6.79 -17.00 -12.30
C LEU A 192 5.84 -15.85 -12.64
N HIS A 193 4.61 -15.95 -12.19
CA HIS A 193 3.52 -15.05 -12.57
C HIS A 193 3.05 -14.19 -11.41
N ILE A 194 2.54 -13.02 -11.76
CA ILE A 194 1.80 -12.13 -10.84
C ILE A 194 0.32 -12.21 -11.21
N ASN A 195 -0.56 -12.55 -10.27
CA ASN A 195 -1.99 -12.71 -10.54
C ASN A 195 -2.66 -11.44 -11.08
N PHE A 196 -2.17 -10.26 -10.71
CA PHE A 196 -2.71 -8.98 -11.19
C PHE A 196 -2.37 -8.68 -12.65
N TYR A 197 -1.39 -9.37 -13.25
CA TYR A 197 -0.93 -9.15 -14.60
C TYR A 197 -0.87 -10.49 -15.37
N PRO A 198 -2.02 -11.12 -15.62
CA PRO A 198 -2.07 -12.47 -16.19
C PRO A 198 -1.50 -12.56 -17.62
N GLU A 199 -1.57 -11.45 -18.38
CA GLU A 199 -1.17 -11.40 -19.79
C GLU A 199 0.32 -11.04 -19.99
N ASP A 200 1.04 -10.65 -18.96
CA ASP A 200 2.41 -10.12 -19.06
C ASP A 200 3.36 -11.08 -19.77
N TRP A 201 3.34 -12.36 -19.40
CA TRP A 201 4.20 -13.35 -20.05
C TRP A 201 3.83 -13.56 -21.51
N ALA A 202 2.55 -13.62 -21.85
CA ALA A 202 2.10 -13.75 -23.23
C ALA A 202 2.55 -12.55 -24.08
N MET A 203 2.40 -11.34 -23.55
CA MET A 203 2.83 -10.11 -24.22
C MET A 203 4.35 -10.07 -24.41
N TRP A 204 5.12 -10.43 -23.39
CA TRP A 204 6.58 -10.41 -23.50
C TRP A 204 7.10 -11.48 -24.46
N LEU A 205 6.56 -12.72 -24.42
CA LEU A 205 6.94 -13.81 -25.32
C LEU A 205 6.63 -13.47 -26.79
N ASP A 206 5.50 -12.79 -27.03
CA ASP A 206 5.15 -12.30 -28.38
C ASP A 206 6.13 -11.24 -28.84
N HIS A 207 6.43 -10.25 -27.98
CA HIS A 207 7.41 -9.21 -28.27
C HIS A 207 8.81 -9.78 -28.56
N ALA A 208 9.21 -10.83 -27.85
CA ALA A 208 10.49 -11.51 -28.07
C ALA A 208 10.50 -12.51 -29.24
N GLY A 209 9.39 -12.69 -29.96
CA GLY A 209 9.27 -13.60 -31.11
C GLY A 209 9.25 -15.08 -30.73
N VAL A 210 8.85 -15.45 -29.53
CA VAL A 210 8.82 -16.84 -29.01
C VAL A 210 7.44 -17.24 -28.49
N SER A 211 6.37 -16.77 -29.12
CA SER A 211 4.97 -17.03 -28.77
C SER A 211 4.57 -18.52 -28.72
N HIS A 212 5.42 -19.43 -29.23
CA HIS A 212 5.22 -20.89 -29.15
C HIS A 212 5.41 -21.44 -27.73
N ILE A 213 6.01 -20.68 -26.81
CA ILE A 213 6.19 -21.06 -25.42
C ILE A 213 4.85 -20.85 -24.67
N ASN A 214 4.46 -21.88 -23.90
CA ASN A 214 3.22 -21.78 -23.13
C ASN A 214 3.37 -20.76 -21.97
N ALA A 215 2.73 -19.60 -22.13
CA ALA A 215 2.76 -18.51 -21.17
C ALA A 215 2.00 -18.80 -19.86
N ASP A 216 1.13 -19.84 -19.83
CA ASP A 216 0.23 -20.08 -18.68
C ASP A 216 0.83 -21.00 -17.61
N VAL A 217 1.95 -21.67 -17.92
CA VAL A 217 2.56 -22.66 -17.04
C VAL A 217 3.54 -22.01 -16.08
N GLY A 218 3.37 -22.25 -14.77
CA GLY A 218 4.31 -21.77 -13.78
C GLY A 218 3.69 -21.53 -12.40
N HIS A 219 4.47 -20.96 -11.50
CA HIS A 219 3.98 -20.55 -10.18
C HIS A 219 3.33 -19.18 -10.24
N ARG A 220 2.24 -19.00 -9.48
CA ARG A 220 1.48 -17.77 -9.43
C ARG A 220 1.55 -17.15 -8.03
N PHE A 221 1.78 -15.86 -7.98
CA PHE A 221 1.86 -15.07 -6.74
C PHE A 221 0.90 -13.88 -6.83
N ASP A 222 0.45 -13.40 -5.70
CA ASP A 222 -0.42 -12.22 -5.60
C ASP A 222 0.36 -10.91 -5.54
N GLN A 223 1.67 -10.95 -5.27
CA GLN A 223 2.51 -9.77 -5.11
C GLN A 223 3.81 -9.87 -5.91
N SER A 224 4.18 -8.79 -6.58
CA SER A 224 5.44 -8.65 -7.33
C SER A 224 6.67 -8.92 -6.45
N MET A 225 6.64 -8.48 -5.21
CA MET A 225 7.73 -8.70 -4.26
C MET A 225 7.99 -10.19 -3.99
N LEU A 226 6.95 -11.01 -3.87
CA LEU A 226 7.08 -12.46 -3.68
C LEU A 226 7.63 -13.13 -4.93
N THR A 227 7.17 -12.71 -6.11
CA THR A 227 7.64 -13.23 -7.39
C THR A 227 9.13 -12.97 -7.58
N LEU A 228 9.60 -11.75 -7.34
CA LEU A 228 11.02 -11.39 -7.43
C LEU A 228 11.86 -12.11 -6.37
N LYS A 229 11.32 -12.32 -5.16
CA LYS A 229 12.00 -13.08 -4.12
C LYS A 229 12.13 -14.56 -4.50
N ALA A 230 11.10 -15.16 -5.09
CA ALA A 230 11.14 -16.52 -5.61
C ALA A 230 12.18 -16.66 -6.73
N ALA A 231 12.25 -15.71 -7.68
CA ALA A 231 13.26 -15.68 -8.73
C ALA A 231 14.67 -15.59 -8.15
N LYS A 232 14.92 -14.73 -7.16
CA LYS A 232 16.19 -14.61 -6.46
C LYS A 232 16.66 -15.95 -5.84
N HIS A 233 15.73 -16.77 -5.35
CA HIS A 233 16.03 -18.08 -4.76
C HIS A 233 16.02 -19.22 -5.80
N GLY A 234 16.09 -18.91 -7.09
CA GLY A 234 16.22 -19.91 -8.15
C GLY A 234 14.95 -20.70 -8.45
N ALA A 235 13.76 -20.26 -7.96
CA ALA A 235 12.50 -20.98 -8.18
C ALA A 235 12.01 -20.89 -9.65
N GLY A 236 12.59 -20.02 -10.46
CA GLY A 236 12.27 -19.80 -11.86
C GLY A 236 12.62 -18.40 -12.34
N ILE A 237 12.00 -17.98 -13.43
CA ILE A 237 12.21 -16.70 -14.09
C ILE A 237 10.98 -15.84 -13.86
N ALA A 238 11.15 -14.64 -13.37
CA ALA A 238 10.09 -13.66 -13.18
C ALA A 238 10.15 -12.58 -14.27
N LEU A 239 9.05 -11.87 -14.48
CA LEU A 239 9.09 -10.58 -15.15
C LEU A 239 9.38 -9.50 -14.12
N GLY A 240 10.52 -8.84 -14.28
CA GLY A 240 10.89 -7.63 -13.58
C GLY A 240 10.23 -6.42 -14.23
N ARG A 241 10.03 -5.37 -13.45
CA ARG A 241 9.48 -4.09 -13.90
C ARG A 241 10.38 -2.96 -13.44
N SER A 242 10.92 -2.18 -14.37
CA SER A 242 11.71 -0.99 -14.05
C SER A 242 10.81 0.14 -13.52
N PRO A 243 11.30 1.01 -12.65
CA PRO A 243 12.58 0.97 -11.97
C PRO A 243 12.57 0.10 -10.71
N ILE A 244 11.45 -0.57 -10.39
CA ILE A 244 11.26 -1.32 -9.13
C ILE A 244 12.33 -2.42 -8.96
N VAL A 245 12.73 -3.06 -10.05
CA VAL A 245 13.72 -4.14 -10.04
C VAL A 245 15.17 -3.66 -10.11
N ASN A 246 15.41 -2.39 -10.48
CA ASN A 246 16.76 -1.85 -10.75
C ASN A 246 17.74 -2.05 -9.60
N HIS A 247 17.33 -1.83 -8.35
CA HIS A 247 18.19 -2.06 -7.19
C HIS A 247 18.67 -3.52 -7.06
N LYS A 248 17.83 -4.50 -7.49
CA LYS A 248 18.19 -5.93 -7.45
C LYS A 248 19.14 -6.31 -8.58
N LEU A 249 19.05 -5.64 -9.71
CA LEU A 249 20.01 -5.75 -10.81
C LEU A 249 21.34 -5.13 -10.43
N ALA A 250 21.32 -3.90 -9.89
CA ALA A 250 22.54 -3.18 -9.48
C ALA A 250 23.36 -3.91 -8.40
N ASN A 251 22.69 -4.58 -7.45
CA ASN A 251 23.38 -5.35 -6.42
C ASN A 251 23.66 -6.82 -6.81
N GLY A 252 23.35 -7.21 -8.04
CA GLY A 252 23.61 -8.56 -8.58
C GLY A 252 22.75 -9.66 -7.98
N SER A 253 21.71 -9.35 -7.19
CA SER A 253 20.84 -10.37 -6.60
C SER A 253 19.84 -10.97 -7.59
N LEU A 254 19.59 -10.25 -8.68
CA LEU A 254 18.92 -10.70 -9.89
C LEU A 254 19.75 -10.25 -11.09
N VAL A 255 19.59 -10.95 -12.20
CA VAL A 255 20.19 -10.63 -13.50
C VAL A 255 19.12 -10.64 -14.59
N GLU A 256 19.31 -9.80 -15.61
CA GLU A 256 18.53 -9.79 -16.83
C GLU A 256 19.19 -10.74 -17.84
N PRO A 257 18.57 -11.88 -18.21
CA PRO A 257 19.20 -12.84 -19.10
C PRO A 257 19.22 -12.41 -20.57
N PHE A 258 18.30 -11.52 -20.97
CA PHE A 258 18.16 -11.06 -22.35
C PHE A 258 18.03 -9.52 -22.37
N ASN A 259 18.67 -8.88 -23.32
CA ASN A 259 18.53 -7.44 -23.55
C ASN A 259 17.27 -7.16 -24.40
N ILE A 260 16.11 -7.63 -23.93
CA ILE A 260 14.80 -7.43 -24.58
C ILE A 260 13.83 -6.92 -23.52
N ARG A 261 13.43 -5.65 -23.66
CA ARG A 261 12.52 -4.99 -22.76
C ARG A 261 11.25 -4.59 -23.50
N LEU A 262 10.10 -4.93 -22.93
CA LEU A 262 8.79 -4.56 -23.44
C LEU A 262 8.34 -3.25 -22.75
N PRO A 263 8.20 -2.13 -23.46
CA PRO A 263 7.62 -0.92 -22.90
C PRO A 263 6.17 -1.18 -22.45
N SER A 264 5.85 -0.80 -21.20
CA SER A 264 4.51 -0.84 -20.68
C SER A 264 3.80 0.49 -20.92
N GLN A 265 2.48 0.47 -21.12
CA GLN A 265 1.67 1.69 -21.09
C GLN A 265 1.41 2.16 -19.65
N GLY A 266 1.59 1.29 -18.68
CA GLY A 266 1.45 1.57 -17.27
C GLY A 266 2.62 2.37 -16.71
N GLY A 267 2.39 2.96 -15.53
CA GLY A 267 3.41 3.72 -14.83
C GLY A 267 2.98 4.10 -13.43
N TYR A 268 3.93 4.66 -12.68
CA TYR A 268 3.69 5.19 -11.35
C TYR A 268 3.44 6.68 -11.42
N TRP A 269 2.36 7.10 -10.78
CA TRP A 269 1.90 8.49 -10.78
C TRP A 269 1.81 9.00 -9.36
N LEU A 270 2.30 10.21 -9.15
CA LEU A 270 2.14 10.95 -7.92
C LEU A 270 0.94 11.87 -8.04
N THR A 271 0.04 11.80 -7.06
CA THR A 271 -1.12 12.69 -6.93
C THR A 271 -1.04 13.42 -5.59
N THR A 272 -1.27 14.73 -5.62
CA THR A 272 -1.40 15.57 -4.43
C THR A 272 -2.80 16.18 -4.38
N LYS A 273 -3.31 16.45 -3.18
CA LYS A 273 -4.56 17.22 -3.07
C LYS A 273 -4.32 18.66 -3.53
N SER A 274 -5.32 19.25 -4.19
CA SER A 274 -5.23 20.61 -4.73
C SER A 274 -4.97 21.68 -3.68
N ASP A 275 -5.45 21.49 -2.46
CA ASP A 275 -5.27 22.39 -1.33
C ASP A 275 -3.90 22.26 -0.63
N LEU A 276 -3.21 21.13 -0.84
CA LEU A 276 -1.89 20.84 -0.26
C LEU A 276 -0.70 21.17 -1.17
N THR A 277 -0.94 21.55 -2.43
CA THR A 277 0.14 21.91 -3.38
C THR A 277 0.96 23.11 -2.93
N THR A 278 0.42 23.94 -2.03
CA THR A 278 1.08 25.12 -1.45
C THR A 278 1.74 24.84 -0.08
N CYS A 279 1.60 23.63 0.47
CA CYS A 279 2.24 23.26 1.73
C CYS A 279 3.74 22.99 1.48
N PRO A 280 4.68 23.74 2.11
CA PRO A 280 6.11 23.67 1.79
C PRO A 280 6.68 22.26 1.90
N HIS A 281 6.38 21.52 2.97
CA HIS A 281 6.90 20.16 3.19
C HIS A 281 6.36 19.13 2.18
N VAL A 282 5.16 19.34 1.61
CA VAL A 282 4.60 18.50 0.54
C VAL A 282 5.28 18.81 -0.78
N ALA A 283 5.51 20.11 -1.07
CA ALA A 283 6.23 20.54 -2.25
C ALA A 283 7.69 20.05 -2.23
N ASP A 284 8.40 20.23 -1.10
CA ASP A 284 9.77 19.77 -0.92
C ASP A 284 9.92 18.26 -1.16
N PHE A 285 9.00 17.46 -0.60
CA PHE A 285 9.03 16.01 -0.83
C PHE A 285 8.73 15.64 -2.28
N LYS A 286 7.77 16.32 -2.91
CA LYS A 286 7.45 16.09 -4.32
C LYS A 286 8.68 16.38 -5.20
N ASP A 287 9.33 17.52 -4.99
CA ASP A 287 10.50 17.92 -5.78
C ASP A 287 11.68 16.97 -5.56
N TRP A 288 11.91 16.55 -4.32
CA TRP A 288 12.89 15.51 -3.99
C TRP A 288 12.58 14.17 -4.69
N LEU A 289 11.31 13.73 -4.66
CA LEU A 289 10.90 12.48 -5.27
C LEU A 289 11.12 12.49 -6.79
N LEU A 290 10.81 13.60 -7.46
CA LEU A 290 11.04 13.76 -8.89
C LEU A 290 12.54 13.73 -9.23
N GLN A 291 13.38 14.36 -8.42
CA GLN A 291 14.85 14.30 -8.60
C GLN A 291 15.39 12.87 -8.45
N GLU A 292 14.88 12.10 -7.49
CA GLU A 292 15.26 10.68 -7.34
C GLU A 292 14.81 9.82 -8.53
N CYS A 293 13.64 10.14 -9.13
CA CYS A 293 13.17 9.47 -10.34
C CYS A 293 14.08 9.77 -11.55
N ASP A 294 14.43 11.02 -11.78
CA ASP A 294 15.33 11.45 -12.86
C ASP A 294 16.73 10.83 -12.74
N ALA A 295 17.22 10.69 -11.50
CA ALA A 295 18.50 10.04 -11.23
C ALA A 295 18.49 8.55 -11.59
N ASP A 296 17.40 7.86 -11.33
CA ASP A 296 17.23 6.43 -11.68
C ASP A 296 17.14 6.20 -13.20
N GLU A 297 16.44 7.07 -13.93
CA GLU A 297 16.35 6.98 -15.39
C GLU A 297 17.74 7.17 -16.04
N SER A 298 18.55 8.08 -15.50
CA SER A 298 19.89 8.35 -16.02
C SER A 298 20.88 7.19 -15.74
N THR A 299 20.70 6.44 -14.66
CA THR A 299 21.54 5.27 -14.33
C THR A 299 21.11 4.00 -15.06
N GLY A 300 19.82 3.88 -15.40
CA GLY A 300 19.27 2.73 -16.14
C GLY A 300 19.64 2.68 -17.62
N THR A 301 20.04 3.78 -18.21
CA THR A 301 20.44 3.89 -19.64
C THR A 301 21.91 3.59 -19.87
N SER A 302 22.73 3.44 -18.84
CA SER A 302 24.15 3.09 -18.94
C SER A 302 24.36 1.57 -18.88
N SER A 303 23.98 0.84 -19.92
CA SER A 303 24.52 -0.53 -20.14
C SER A 303 25.98 -0.41 -20.56
N PRO A 304 26.92 -1.14 -19.93
CA PRO A 304 28.28 -1.22 -20.46
C PRO A 304 28.27 -1.95 -21.81
N ASN A 305 28.93 -1.32 -22.79
CA ASN A 305 29.30 -1.91 -24.08
C ASN A 305 30.01 -3.26 -23.92
#